data_55da35a310fb52fd3a7038a8e5f52641
#
_entry.id   55da35a310fb52fd3a7038a8e5f52641
#
_cell.length_a   1.000
_cell.length_b   1.000
_cell.length_c   1.000
_cell.angle_alpha   90.00
_cell.angle_beta   90.00
_cell.angle_gamma   90.00
#
_symmetry.space_group_name_H-M   'P 1'
#
loop_
_entity.id
_entity.type
_entity.pdbx_description
1 polymer ?
#
loop_
_entity_poly.entity_id
_entity_poly.type
_entity_poly.pdbx_seq_one_letter_code
_entity_poly.pdbx_strand_id
1 'polypeptide(L)'
;MGDHALHCRDDCGLKSGRHDRIRDIVFTAAQNASLNPLKEMPGLIPGSLSRPADIFVRNWVDGRKVAFDVSVTSPTQEAVQFQAADRPAAAIEARKQAKMRAHHADCQAQGIFFQPLVVETFGGWDSDALKFLKAIGHQDARRWGRDSAVEIKFLFQRLSVALQRGNAALLVERDPEPS
;
A
#
# COMPACT_ATOMS: atom_id res chain seq x y z
N MET A 1 -1.03 21.29 14.29
CA MET A 1 -0.29 20.37 15.20
C MET A 1 -0.51 18.89 14.91
N GLY A 2 -1.65 18.44 14.38
CA GLY A 2 -1.95 17.02 14.14
C GLY A 2 -1.09 16.32 13.08
N ASP A 3 -0.57 17.02 12.09
CA ASP A 3 0.15 16.41 10.95
C ASP A 3 1.52 15.84 11.29
N HIS A 4 2.24 16.45 12.25
CA HIS A 4 3.52 15.90 12.72
C HIS A 4 3.34 14.50 13.33
N ALA A 5 2.20 14.24 13.97
CA ALA A 5 1.88 12.96 14.56
C ALA A 5 1.84 11.81 13.53
N LEU A 6 1.48 12.08 12.29
CA LEU A 6 1.34 11.04 11.26
C LEU A 6 2.69 10.59 10.66
N HIS A 7 3.82 11.26 10.99
CA HIS A 7 5.12 10.91 10.40
C HIS A 7 6.29 10.80 11.37
N CYS A 8 6.15 11.12 12.65
CA CYS A 8 7.27 11.10 13.59
C CYS A 8 7.91 9.71 13.67
N ARG A 9 9.24 9.68 13.83
CA ARG A 9 10.02 8.44 13.85
C ARG A 9 9.79 7.58 15.08
N ASP A 10 9.31 8.20 16.18
CA ASP A 10 9.15 7.52 17.47
C ASP A 10 7.95 6.55 17.53
N ASP A 11 7.05 6.58 16.52
CA ASP A 11 5.84 5.74 16.47
C ASP A 11 5.97 4.55 15.51
N CYS A 12 7.12 3.89 15.46
CA CYS A 12 7.36 2.79 14.53
C CYS A 12 6.30 1.67 14.62
N GLY A 13 5.83 1.33 15.81
CA GLY A 13 4.84 0.27 16.02
C GLY A 13 3.45 0.61 15.43
N LEU A 14 2.97 1.84 15.62
CA LEU A 14 1.65 2.25 15.10
C LEU A 14 1.65 2.47 13.59
N LYS A 15 2.75 2.98 13.05
CA LYS A 15 2.91 3.09 11.59
C LYS A 15 2.94 1.72 10.94
N SER A 16 3.63 0.76 11.54
CA SER A 16 3.59 -0.64 11.11
C SER A 16 2.18 -1.18 11.20
N GLY A 17 1.44 -0.93 12.28
CA GLY A 17 0.06 -1.37 12.43
C GLY A 17 -0.89 -0.80 11.36
N ARG A 18 -0.71 0.47 10.94
CA ARG A 18 -1.48 1.07 9.84
C ARG A 18 -1.13 0.43 8.50
N HIS A 19 0.15 0.29 8.22
CA HIS A 19 0.67 -0.38 7.03
C HIS A 19 0.15 -1.82 6.95
N ASP A 20 0.29 -2.59 8.03
CA ASP A 20 -0.11 -3.99 8.10
C ASP A 20 -1.60 -4.20 7.84
N ARG A 21 -2.46 -3.33 8.38
CA ARG A 21 -3.92 -3.40 8.13
C ARG A 21 -4.25 -3.20 6.65
N ILE A 22 -3.61 -2.24 5.98
CA ILE A 22 -3.81 -2.01 4.54
C ILE A 22 -3.30 -3.19 3.74
N ARG A 23 -2.07 -3.66 4.01
CA ARG A 23 -1.48 -4.86 3.40
C ARG A 23 -2.40 -6.06 3.53
N ASP A 24 -2.92 -6.31 4.73
CA ASP A 24 -3.74 -7.49 5.03
C ASP A 24 -5.10 -7.46 4.32
N ILE A 25 -5.67 -6.27 4.12
CA ILE A 25 -6.89 -6.11 3.30
C ILE A 25 -6.60 -6.45 1.83
N VAL A 26 -5.50 -5.92 1.27
CA VAL A 26 -5.09 -6.21 -0.12
C VAL A 26 -4.78 -7.71 -0.27
N PHE A 27 -4.06 -8.28 0.67
CA PHE A 27 -3.74 -9.71 0.70
C PHE A 27 -5.00 -10.58 0.70
N THR A 28 -5.95 -10.30 1.61
CA THR A 28 -7.22 -11.03 1.69
C THR A 28 -8.05 -10.88 0.42
N ALA A 29 -8.11 -9.67 -0.16
CA ALA A 29 -8.81 -9.46 -1.43
C ALA A 29 -8.19 -10.27 -2.57
N ALA A 30 -6.86 -10.32 -2.65
CA ALA A 30 -6.15 -11.13 -3.63
C ALA A 30 -6.37 -12.66 -3.40
N GLN A 31 -6.49 -13.12 -2.14
CA GLN A 31 -6.88 -14.49 -1.83
C GLN A 31 -8.30 -14.80 -2.32
N ASN A 32 -9.26 -13.94 -2.02
CA ASN A 32 -10.65 -14.08 -2.47
C ASN A 32 -10.75 -14.13 -3.99
N ALA A 33 -9.91 -13.35 -4.69
CA ALA A 33 -9.78 -13.35 -6.14
C ALA A 33 -9.04 -14.58 -6.71
N SER A 34 -8.62 -15.54 -5.89
CA SER A 34 -7.82 -16.73 -6.27
C SER A 34 -6.46 -16.43 -6.92
N LEU A 35 -5.87 -15.31 -6.58
CA LEU A 35 -4.53 -14.95 -7.06
C LEU A 35 -3.39 -15.62 -6.27
N ASN A 36 -3.72 -16.41 -5.23
CA ASN A 36 -2.78 -17.15 -4.39
C ASN A 36 -1.59 -16.29 -3.91
N PRO A 37 -1.84 -15.14 -3.26
CA PRO A 37 -0.79 -14.25 -2.79
C PRO A 37 0.05 -14.91 -1.69
N LEU A 38 1.33 -14.53 -1.63
CA LEU A 38 2.24 -14.87 -0.55
C LEU A 38 2.64 -13.59 0.17
N LYS A 39 2.62 -13.63 1.52
CA LYS A 39 2.95 -12.46 2.36
C LYS A 39 4.43 -12.50 2.72
N GLU A 40 5.11 -11.34 2.57
CA GLU A 40 6.49 -11.12 3.02
C GLU A 40 7.45 -12.26 2.63
N MET A 41 7.33 -12.75 1.41
CA MET A 41 8.07 -13.91 0.93
C MET A 41 9.59 -13.66 1.00
N PRO A 42 10.35 -14.45 1.76
CA PRO A 42 11.80 -14.35 1.77
C PRO A 42 12.40 -14.93 0.48
N GLY A 43 13.60 -14.47 0.13
CA GLY A 43 14.36 -15.06 -0.99
C GLY A 43 13.79 -14.74 -2.38
N LEU A 44 12.95 -13.70 -2.53
CA LEU A 44 12.53 -13.20 -3.84
C LEU A 44 13.73 -12.74 -4.68
N ILE A 45 14.74 -12.21 -4.01
CA ILE A 45 16.01 -11.80 -4.62
C ILE A 45 17.10 -12.74 -4.13
N PRO A 46 17.68 -13.57 -5.01
CA PRO A 46 18.76 -14.48 -4.65
C PRO A 46 19.96 -13.76 -4.03
N GLY A 47 20.51 -14.30 -2.95
CA GLY A 47 21.66 -13.71 -2.26
C GLY A 47 21.35 -12.46 -1.42
N SER A 48 20.09 -12.02 -1.34
CA SER A 48 19.68 -10.90 -0.51
C SER A 48 18.74 -11.35 0.61
N LEU A 49 18.95 -10.81 1.80
CA LEU A 49 18.02 -10.94 2.94
C LEU A 49 16.87 -9.93 2.86
N SER A 50 16.88 -9.05 1.85
CA SER A 50 15.82 -8.05 1.68
C SER A 50 14.48 -8.71 1.32
N ARG A 51 13.41 -8.12 1.83
CA ARG A 51 12.02 -8.45 1.45
C ARG A 51 11.47 -7.29 0.64
N PRO A 52 11.64 -7.32 -0.69
CA PRO A 52 11.30 -6.18 -1.53
C PRO A 52 9.80 -5.95 -1.66
N ALA A 53 8.98 -6.89 -1.18
CA ALA A 53 7.53 -6.84 -1.34
C ALA A 53 6.79 -7.37 -0.10
N ASP A 54 5.69 -6.72 0.22
CA ASP A 54 4.74 -7.15 1.25
C ASP A 54 3.86 -8.31 0.78
N ILE A 55 3.50 -8.30 -0.51
CA ILE A 55 2.63 -9.29 -1.15
C ILE A 55 3.26 -9.70 -2.49
N PHE A 56 3.40 -10.99 -2.70
CA PHE A 56 3.88 -11.55 -3.96
C PHE A 56 2.82 -12.45 -4.59
N VAL A 57 2.55 -12.24 -5.88
CA VAL A 57 1.62 -13.04 -6.69
C VAL A 57 2.40 -13.69 -7.83
N ARG A 58 2.44 -15.02 -7.85
CA ARG A 58 3.20 -15.80 -8.86
C ARG A 58 2.57 -15.76 -10.23
N ASN A 59 1.26 -15.67 -10.28
CA ASN A 59 0.48 -15.71 -11.52
C ASN A 59 -0.62 -14.65 -11.45
N TRP A 60 -0.24 -13.45 -11.85
CA TRP A 60 -1.19 -12.33 -11.97
C TRP A 60 -2.16 -12.58 -13.12
N VAL A 61 -3.18 -11.72 -13.26
CA VAL A 61 -4.25 -11.82 -14.27
C VAL A 61 -3.74 -12.03 -15.70
N ASP A 62 -2.57 -11.50 -16.02
CA ASP A 62 -1.89 -11.62 -17.31
C ASP A 62 -0.74 -12.66 -17.32
N GLY A 63 -0.64 -13.49 -16.28
CA GLY A 63 0.34 -14.57 -16.17
C GLY A 63 1.71 -14.17 -15.63
N ARG A 64 2.00 -12.87 -15.44
CA ARG A 64 3.30 -12.42 -14.91
C ARG A 64 3.38 -12.58 -13.39
N LYS A 65 4.61 -12.58 -12.88
CA LYS A 65 4.88 -12.47 -11.44
C LYS A 65 4.79 -11.01 -11.03
N VAL A 66 4.08 -10.71 -9.94
CA VAL A 66 3.95 -9.34 -9.42
C VAL A 66 4.31 -9.28 -7.95
N ALA A 67 5.11 -8.31 -7.58
CA ALA A 67 5.49 -7.97 -6.21
C ALA A 67 4.88 -6.62 -5.83
N PHE A 68 3.98 -6.61 -4.85
CA PHE A 68 3.36 -5.40 -4.33
C PHE A 68 4.02 -4.96 -3.03
N ASP A 69 4.31 -3.67 -2.91
CA ASP A 69 4.85 -3.05 -1.72
C ASP A 69 3.94 -1.89 -1.29
N VAL A 70 3.29 -2.05 -0.14
CA VAL A 70 2.35 -1.07 0.41
C VAL A 70 3.11 0.07 1.05
N SER A 71 2.67 1.28 0.83
CA SER A 71 3.28 2.46 1.46
C SER A 71 2.25 3.52 1.77
N VAL A 72 2.29 4.04 2.99
CA VAL A 72 1.52 5.22 3.37
C VAL A 72 2.46 6.42 3.43
N THR A 73 2.09 7.50 2.75
CA THR A 73 2.82 8.77 2.75
C THR A 73 1.89 9.91 3.19
N SER A 74 2.45 11.03 3.57
CA SER A 74 1.65 12.21 3.87
C SER A 74 2.13 13.41 3.07
N PRO A 75 1.23 14.21 2.51
CA PRO A 75 1.57 15.43 1.78
C PRO A 75 2.14 16.52 2.69
N THR A 76 1.98 16.40 3.99
CA THR A 76 2.47 17.36 5.01
C THR A 76 3.85 17.00 5.55
N GLN A 77 4.52 15.99 5.00
CA GLN A 77 5.93 15.70 5.33
C GLN A 77 6.82 16.88 4.93
N GLU A 78 7.71 17.27 5.82
CA GLU A 78 8.64 18.40 5.63
C GLU A 78 9.37 18.34 4.29
N ALA A 79 9.81 17.14 3.87
CA ALA A 79 10.52 16.93 2.62
C ALA A 79 9.71 17.19 1.35
N VAL A 80 8.37 17.18 1.41
CA VAL A 80 7.49 17.28 0.23
C VAL A 80 6.38 18.32 0.38
N GLN A 81 6.18 18.90 1.57
CA GLN A 81 5.04 19.79 1.89
C GLN A 81 4.93 20.99 0.95
N PHE A 82 6.05 21.62 0.60
CA PHE A 82 6.05 22.76 -0.33
C PHE A 82 5.64 22.34 -1.74
N GLN A 83 6.12 21.18 -2.20
CA GLN A 83 5.74 20.65 -3.52
C GLN A 83 4.29 20.15 -3.53
N ALA A 84 3.83 19.57 -2.43
CA ALA A 84 2.46 19.07 -2.30
C ALA A 84 1.43 20.20 -2.22
N ALA A 85 1.80 21.39 -1.73
CA ALA A 85 0.93 22.57 -1.72
C ALA A 85 0.60 23.04 -3.15
N ASP A 86 1.58 23.00 -4.05
CA ASP A 86 1.44 23.51 -5.42
C ASP A 86 1.04 22.40 -6.42
N ARG A 87 1.36 21.15 -6.12
CA ARG A 87 1.16 20.02 -7.03
C ARG A 87 0.50 18.83 -6.32
N PRO A 88 -0.78 18.57 -6.63
CA PRO A 88 -1.47 17.39 -6.12
C PRO A 88 -0.71 16.08 -6.40
N ALA A 89 -0.72 15.15 -5.44
CA ALA A 89 -0.04 13.85 -5.53
C ALA A 89 1.51 13.89 -5.52
N ALA A 90 2.16 15.03 -5.24
CA ALA A 90 3.62 15.11 -5.18
C ALA A 90 4.22 14.15 -4.13
N ALA A 91 3.57 13.97 -2.98
CA ALA A 91 4.01 13.04 -1.95
C ALA A 91 3.89 11.57 -2.41
N ILE A 92 2.83 11.24 -3.15
CA ILE A 92 2.64 9.91 -3.76
C ILE A 92 3.79 9.63 -4.73
N GLU A 93 4.04 10.57 -5.65
CA GLU A 93 5.07 10.41 -6.68
C GLU A 93 6.46 10.27 -6.07
N ALA A 94 6.82 11.13 -5.11
CA ALA A 94 8.10 11.05 -4.39
C ALA A 94 8.27 9.69 -3.70
N ARG A 95 7.23 9.19 -3.04
CA ARG A 95 7.26 7.88 -2.36
C ARG A 95 7.37 6.73 -3.35
N LYS A 96 6.59 6.75 -4.44
CA LYS A 96 6.64 5.77 -5.53
C LYS A 96 8.03 5.69 -6.13
N GLN A 97 8.62 6.83 -6.48
CA GLN A 97 9.97 6.93 -7.02
C GLN A 97 11.03 6.35 -6.07
N ALA A 98 10.91 6.63 -4.77
CA ALA A 98 11.82 6.07 -3.77
C ALA A 98 11.75 4.54 -3.73
N LYS A 99 10.53 3.96 -3.77
CA LYS A 99 10.34 2.51 -3.81
C LYS A 99 10.83 1.88 -5.11
N MET A 100 10.56 2.53 -6.24
CA MET A 100 11.06 2.08 -7.54
C MET A 100 12.59 2.03 -7.58
N ARG A 101 13.27 3.09 -7.09
CA ARG A 101 14.74 3.10 -7.01
C ARG A 101 15.30 2.00 -6.12
N ALA A 102 14.59 1.66 -5.04
CA ALA A 102 15.05 0.66 -4.07
C ALA A 102 14.92 -0.79 -4.56
N HIS A 103 13.89 -1.12 -5.34
CA HIS A 103 13.51 -2.53 -5.55
C HIS A 103 13.25 -2.92 -7.00
N HIS A 104 13.01 -1.95 -7.90
CA HIS A 104 12.59 -2.26 -9.28
C HIS A 104 13.63 -3.06 -10.04
N ALA A 105 14.90 -2.65 -10.02
CA ALA A 105 15.97 -3.30 -10.78
C ALA A 105 16.17 -4.76 -10.33
N ASP A 106 16.19 -5.00 -9.02
CA ASP A 106 16.38 -6.32 -8.46
C ASP A 106 15.21 -7.25 -8.80
N CYS A 107 13.98 -6.76 -8.69
CA CYS A 107 12.78 -7.51 -9.07
C CYS A 107 12.77 -7.81 -10.57
N GLN A 108 13.09 -6.83 -11.41
CA GLN A 108 13.13 -6.98 -12.87
C GLN A 108 14.15 -8.04 -13.30
N ALA A 109 15.32 -8.09 -12.67
CA ALA A 109 16.34 -9.11 -12.92
C ALA A 109 15.85 -10.55 -12.65
N GLN A 110 14.81 -10.70 -11.79
CA GLN A 110 14.17 -11.99 -11.49
C GLN A 110 12.87 -12.21 -12.30
N GLY A 111 12.60 -11.38 -13.30
CA GLY A 111 11.36 -11.45 -14.08
C GLY A 111 10.11 -11.15 -13.26
N ILE A 112 10.23 -10.33 -12.21
CA ILE A 112 9.16 -9.93 -11.32
C ILE A 112 8.79 -8.47 -11.61
N PHE A 113 7.51 -8.22 -11.89
CA PHE A 113 6.99 -6.87 -12.00
C PHE A 113 6.81 -6.27 -10.60
N PHE A 114 7.53 -5.21 -10.29
CA PHE A 114 7.43 -4.53 -9.00
C PHE A 114 6.43 -3.37 -9.06
N GLN A 115 5.45 -3.37 -8.16
CA GLN A 115 4.39 -2.36 -8.09
C GLN A 115 4.25 -1.80 -6.68
N PRO A 116 4.70 -0.57 -6.43
CA PRO A 116 4.36 0.14 -5.20
C PRO A 116 2.87 0.46 -5.13
N LEU A 117 2.23 0.14 -4.00
CA LEU A 117 0.86 0.53 -3.69
C LEU A 117 0.89 1.71 -2.71
N VAL A 118 1.02 2.91 -3.25
CA VAL A 118 1.18 4.13 -2.45
C VAL A 118 -0.17 4.80 -2.22
N VAL A 119 -0.45 5.13 -0.96
CA VAL A 119 -1.62 5.87 -0.52
C VAL A 119 -1.20 7.05 0.38
N GLU A 120 -1.84 8.19 0.22
CA GLU A 120 -1.72 9.33 1.14
C GLU A 120 -2.58 9.15 2.40
N THR A 121 -2.15 9.77 3.49
CA THR A 121 -2.89 9.80 4.76
C THR A 121 -4.31 10.34 4.62
N PHE A 122 -4.59 11.16 3.63
CA PHE A 122 -5.93 11.69 3.33
C PHE A 122 -6.74 10.84 2.35
N GLY A 123 -6.19 9.69 1.87
CA GLY A 123 -6.92 8.71 1.07
C GLY A 123 -6.66 8.76 -0.43
N GLY A 124 -5.79 9.66 -0.92
CA GLY A 124 -5.34 9.67 -2.32
C GLY A 124 -4.47 8.45 -2.64
N TRP A 125 -4.74 7.74 -3.73
CA TRP A 125 -3.94 6.60 -4.19
C TRP A 125 -3.14 6.93 -5.45
N ASP A 126 -1.98 6.30 -5.60
CA ASP A 126 -1.26 6.27 -6.87
C ASP A 126 -2.14 5.71 -7.99
N SER A 127 -2.08 6.32 -9.18
CA SER A 127 -2.92 5.94 -10.32
C SER A 127 -2.71 4.49 -10.78
N ASP A 128 -1.46 3.99 -10.72
CA ASP A 128 -1.17 2.61 -11.07
C ASP A 128 -1.63 1.65 -9.97
N ALA A 129 -1.45 2.02 -8.69
CA ALA A 129 -2.01 1.26 -7.58
C ALA A 129 -3.53 1.08 -7.72
N LEU A 130 -4.26 2.14 -8.11
CA LEU A 130 -5.71 2.06 -8.38
C LEU A 130 -6.05 1.01 -9.46
N LYS A 131 -5.26 0.92 -10.53
CA LYS A 131 -5.49 -0.08 -11.60
C LYS A 131 -5.36 -1.51 -11.06
N PHE A 132 -4.31 -1.76 -10.27
CA PHE A 132 -4.08 -3.09 -9.68
C PHE A 132 -5.15 -3.46 -8.65
N LEU A 133 -5.53 -2.53 -7.76
CA LEU A 133 -6.60 -2.76 -6.78
C LEU A 133 -7.96 -3.01 -7.45
N LYS A 134 -8.29 -2.26 -8.51
CA LYS A 134 -9.49 -2.52 -9.31
C LYS A 134 -9.44 -3.89 -9.99
N ALA A 135 -8.28 -4.30 -10.51
CA ALA A 135 -8.13 -5.62 -11.14
C ALA A 135 -8.37 -6.76 -10.12
N ILE A 136 -7.91 -6.61 -8.86
CA ILE A 136 -8.24 -7.56 -7.79
C ILE A 136 -9.76 -7.64 -7.57
N GLY A 137 -10.44 -6.49 -7.46
CA GLY A 137 -11.90 -6.45 -7.28
C GLY A 137 -12.66 -7.04 -8.46
N HIS A 138 -12.21 -6.82 -9.70
CA HIS A 138 -12.79 -7.45 -10.90
C HIS A 138 -12.63 -8.98 -10.86
N GLN A 139 -11.48 -9.49 -10.47
CA GLN A 139 -11.24 -10.94 -10.38
C GLN A 139 -12.07 -11.59 -9.28
N ASP A 140 -12.19 -10.94 -8.12
CA ASP A 140 -13.07 -11.40 -7.04
C ASP A 140 -14.52 -11.48 -7.50
N ALA A 141 -15.03 -10.42 -8.12
CA ALA A 141 -16.38 -10.37 -8.69
C ALA A 141 -16.63 -11.49 -9.72
N ARG A 142 -15.69 -11.67 -10.66
CA ARG A 142 -15.78 -12.75 -11.68
C ARG A 142 -15.84 -14.13 -11.06
N ARG A 143 -15.01 -14.39 -10.04
CA ARG A 143 -14.97 -15.69 -9.37
C ARG A 143 -16.31 -16.04 -8.72
N TRP A 144 -16.96 -15.08 -8.10
CA TRP A 144 -18.14 -15.30 -7.30
C TRP A 144 -19.46 -14.92 -8.03
N GLY A 145 -19.40 -14.53 -9.30
CA GLY A 145 -20.56 -14.08 -10.06
C GLY A 145 -21.21 -12.82 -9.49
N ARG A 146 -20.42 -11.91 -8.94
CA ARG A 146 -20.89 -10.68 -8.29
C ARG A 146 -20.70 -9.46 -9.19
N ASP A 147 -21.36 -8.36 -8.85
CA ASP A 147 -21.17 -7.09 -9.53
C ASP A 147 -19.79 -6.50 -9.23
N SER A 148 -19.01 -6.22 -10.27
CA SER A 148 -17.65 -5.71 -10.16
C SER A 148 -17.59 -4.32 -9.52
N ALA A 149 -18.56 -3.45 -9.78
CA ALA A 149 -18.58 -2.10 -9.21
C ALA A 149 -18.81 -2.16 -7.70
N VAL A 150 -19.64 -3.10 -7.26
CA VAL A 150 -19.92 -3.34 -5.82
C VAL A 150 -18.69 -3.87 -5.12
N GLU A 151 -18.04 -4.91 -5.66
CA GLU A 151 -16.84 -5.51 -5.04
C GLU A 151 -15.65 -4.51 -4.97
N ILE A 152 -15.42 -3.75 -6.03
CA ILE A 152 -14.42 -2.69 -6.07
C ILE A 152 -14.74 -1.62 -5.00
N LYS A 153 -15.99 -1.17 -4.92
CA LYS A 153 -16.44 -0.19 -3.93
C LYS A 153 -16.19 -0.69 -2.51
N PHE A 154 -16.55 -1.93 -2.20
CA PHE A 154 -16.30 -2.52 -0.88
C PHE A 154 -14.81 -2.64 -0.56
N LEU A 155 -13.97 -3.02 -1.51
CA LEU A 155 -12.52 -3.05 -1.31
C LEU A 155 -12.00 -1.66 -0.92
N PHE A 156 -12.35 -0.62 -1.68
CA PHE A 156 -11.89 0.75 -1.37
C PHE A 156 -12.48 1.30 -0.07
N GLN A 157 -13.71 0.97 0.30
CA GLN A 157 -14.28 1.33 1.60
C GLN A 157 -13.49 0.70 2.75
N ARG A 158 -13.15 -0.58 2.67
CA ARG A 158 -12.33 -1.27 3.68
C ARG A 158 -10.95 -0.64 3.81
N LEU A 159 -10.29 -0.34 2.69
CA LEU A 159 -8.99 0.32 2.66
C LEU A 159 -9.05 1.72 3.28
N SER A 160 -10.07 2.51 2.94
CA SER A 160 -10.28 3.86 3.50
C SER A 160 -10.52 3.81 5.01
N VAL A 161 -11.37 2.91 5.49
CA VAL A 161 -11.64 2.74 6.92
C VAL A 161 -10.36 2.32 7.67
N ALA A 162 -9.58 1.38 7.12
CA ALA A 162 -8.33 0.94 7.73
C ALA A 162 -7.30 2.07 7.82
N LEU A 163 -7.18 2.86 6.75
CA LEU A 163 -6.31 4.04 6.72
C LEU A 163 -6.70 5.05 7.80
N GLN A 164 -7.99 5.44 7.88
CA GLN A 164 -8.45 6.44 8.84
C GLN A 164 -8.37 5.94 10.28
N ARG A 165 -8.68 4.67 10.55
CA ARG A 165 -8.47 4.08 11.87
C ARG A 165 -6.99 4.06 12.27
N GLY A 166 -6.11 3.78 11.33
CA GLY A 166 -4.66 3.85 11.56
C GLY A 166 -4.17 5.27 11.83
N ASN A 167 -4.71 6.27 11.11
CA ASN A 167 -4.42 7.67 11.36
C ASN A 167 -4.92 8.12 12.75
N ALA A 168 -6.15 7.75 13.11
CA ALA A 168 -6.72 8.07 14.42
C ALA A 168 -5.91 7.47 15.57
N ALA A 169 -5.47 6.21 15.45
CA ALA A 169 -4.63 5.59 16.47
C ALA A 169 -3.32 6.35 16.70
N LEU A 170 -2.68 6.83 15.61
CA LEU A 170 -1.48 7.65 15.70
C LEU A 170 -1.70 9.00 16.38
N LEU A 171 -2.89 9.58 16.27
CA LEU A 171 -3.25 10.85 16.92
C LEU A 171 -3.56 10.66 18.39
N VAL A 172 -4.35 9.63 18.74
CA VAL A 172 -4.80 9.37 20.13
C VAL A 172 -3.63 9.03 21.06
N GLU A 173 -2.67 8.22 20.60
CA GLU A 173 -1.52 7.82 21.43
C GLU A 173 -0.55 8.97 21.73
N ARG A 174 -0.68 10.09 21.02
CA ARG A 174 0.15 11.28 21.19
C ARG A 174 -0.47 12.39 22.02
N ASP A 175 -1.74 12.30 22.28
CA ASP A 175 -2.44 13.21 23.18
C ASP A 175 -2.83 12.41 24.44
N PRO A 176 -1.86 12.06 25.31
CA PRO A 176 -2.19 11.45 26.59
C PRO A 176 -3.05 12.45 27.33
N GLU A 177 -4.22 12.00 27.79
CA GLU A 177 -5.14 12.80 28.60
C GLU A 177 -4.33 13.59 29.65
N PRO A 178 -4.62 14.91 29.83
CA PRO A 178 -3.99 15.65 30.90
C PRO A 178 -4.40 15.00 32.22
N SER A 179 -3.41 14.43 32.92
CA SER A 179 -3.53 13.92 34.28
C SER A 179 -3.93 14.99 35.27
#